data_d8e505c03d54c462ed8b1a24adc5319d
#
_entry.id   d8e505c03d54c462ed8b1a24adc5319d
#
_cell.length_a   1.000
_cell.length_b   1.000
_cell.length_c   1.000
_cell.angle_alpha   90.00
_cell.angle_beta   90.00
_cell.angle_gamma   90.00
#
_symmetry.space_group_name_H-M   'P 1'
#
loop_
_entity.id
_entity.type
_entity.pdbx_description
1 polymer ?
#
loop_
_entity_poly.entity_id
_entity_poly.type
_entity_poly.pdbx_seq_one_letter_code
_entity_poly.pdbx_strand_id
1 'polypeptide(L)'
;MRSAHHFRVPLTLLCAALLTGSVVTGASSDSTATKSAPASTPAAPAAPAPQMTMKQAKEKLGIVVFPAKGQTAETQEAEELACLQWGAEQAGVLPNNAKDPKAEGQAAAAHVDSAAQGAAVKGAAKGAAVGAIIGSISGNAGEGAAYGAAGGAVAGRRAKKKATAQAQSQAEQKAAAENQAKLEAVKKGMSACLESKGYTVK
;
A
#
# COMPACT_ATOMS: atom_id res chain seq x y z
N MET A 1 -25.66 9.81 -33.18
CA MET A 1 -26.23 8.46 -33.12
C MET A 1 -25.62 7.75 -31.91
N ARG A 2 -26.45 7.49 -30.92
CA ARG A 2 -26.07 6.90 -29.63
C ARG A 2 -26.17 5.38 -29.72
N SER A 3 -25.14 4.65 -29.28
CA SER A 3 -25.26 3.22 -29.00
C SER A 3 -24.79 2.95 -27.57
N ALA A 4 -25.78 2.70 -26.73
CA ALA A 4 -25.60 2.22 -25.38
C ALA A 4 -25.52 0.68 -25.41
N HIS A 5 -24.43 0.09 -24.98
CA HIS A 5 -24.34 -1.33 -24.73
C HIS A 5 -24.53 -1.60 -23.24
N HIS A 6 -25.71 -2.04 -22.89
CA HIS A 6 -26.03 -2.61 -21.59
C HIS A 6 -25.41 -4.01 -21.47
N PHE A 7 -24.42 -4.16 -20.61
CA PHE A 7 -23.89 -5.46 -20.23
C PHE A 7 -24.68 -5.99 -19.05
N ARG A 8 -25.60 -6.93 -19.31
CA ARG A 8 -26.34 -7.67 -18.28
C ARG A 8 -25.50 -8.85 -17.85
N VAL A 9 -25.11 -8.89 -16.57
CA VAL A 9 -24.50 -10.05 -15.93
C VAL A 9 -25.62 -10.89 -15.33
N PRO A 10 -25.75 -12.19 -15.65
CA PRO A 10 -26.68 -13.06 -14.97
C PRO A 10 -26.09 -13.57 -13.65
N LEU A 11 -26.83 -13.31 -12.61
CA LEU A 11 -26.66 -13.85 -11.28
C LEU A 11 -27.16 -15.30 -11.27
N THR A 12 -26.26 -16.27 -11.21
CA THR A 12 -26.64 -17.67 -10.95
C THR A 12 -26.18 -18.09 -9.56
N LEU A 13 -27.17 -18.22 -8.70
CA LEU A 13 -27.14 -18.98 -7.45
C LEU A 13 -26.75 -20.44 -7.72
N LEU A 14 -25.89 -21.01 -6.90
CA LEU A 14 -25.96 -22.42 -6.57
C LEU A 14 -25.50 -22.66 -5.12
N CYS A 15 -26.51 -22.89 -4.27
CA CYS A 15 -26.37 -23.55 -2.99
C CYS A 15 -26.06 -25.03 -3.19
N ALA A 16 -25.13 -25.58 -2.44
CA ALA A 16 -25.20 -26.99 -2.04
C ALA A 16 -24.47 -27.19 -0.71
N ALA A 17 -25.28 -27.55 0.27
CA ALA A 17 -24.89 -28.04 1.57
C ALA A 17 -24.29 -29.45 1.46
N LEU A 18 -23.37 -29.80 2.34
CA LEU A 18 -23.26 -31.15 2.87
C LEU A 18 -22.63 -31.12 4.26
N LEU A 19 -23.45 -31.41 5.23
CA LEU A 19 -23.17 -31.84 6.59
C LEU A 19 -22.48 -33.21 6.56
N THR A 20 -21.41 -33.41 7.29
CA THR A 20 -21.13 -34.67 7.97
C THR A 20 -20.41 -34.40 9.26
N GLY A 21 -21.05 -34.80 10.34
CA GLY A 21 -20.56 -34.72 11.69
C GLY A 21 -19.51 -35.79 12.00
N SER A 22 -18.73 -35.52 13.01
CA SER A 22 -18.07 -36.53 13.82
C SER A 22 -18.00 -36.04 15.25
N VAL A 23 -18.85 -36.65 16.05
CA VAL A 23 -18.81 -36.63 17.51
C VAL A 23 -17.72 -37.56 17.95
N VAL A 24 -16.74 -37.07 18.72
CA VAL A 24 -15.87 -37.90 19.56
C VAL A 24 -16.07 -37.48 21.01
N THR A 25 -16.79 -38.32 21.70
CA THR A 25 -16.89 -38.40 23.17
C THR A 25 -15.61 -39.05 23.72
N GLY A 26 -14.97 -38.38 24.66
CA GLY A 26 -13.79 -38.92 25.40
C GLY A 26 -13.66 -38.26 26.73
N ALA A 27 -14.01 -38.98 27.74
CA ALA A 27 -14.15 -38.83 29.18
C ALA A 27 -12.99 -38.11 29.92
N SER A 28 -13.42 -37.33 30.90
CA SER A 28 -12.93 -37.13 32.27
C SER A 28 -11.46 -37.47 32.61
N SER A 29 -10.76 -36.50 33.15
CA SER A 29 -9.93 -36.65 34.34
C SER A 29 -9.78 -35.31 35.04
N ASP A 30 -10.28 -35.27 36.26
CA ASP A 30 -9.98 -34.30 37.32
C ASP A 30 -8.48 -34.07 37.47
N SER A 31 -8.08 -32.83 37.53
CA SER A 31 -6.89 -32.43 38.32
C SER A 31 -7.00 -30.95 38.65
N THR A 32 -7.51 -30.70 39.83
CA THR A 32 -7.37 -29.46 40.59
C THR A 32 -5.91 -29.06 40.66
N ALA A 33 -5.52 -28.06 39.94
CA ALA A 33 -4.29 -27.30 40.20
C ALA A 33 -4.66 -25.80 40.10
N THR A 34 -4.92 -25.24 41.26
CA THR A 34 -4.99 -23.79 41.52
C THR A 34 -3.64 -23.17 41.14
N LYS A 35 -3.54 -22.70 39.89
CA LYS A 35 -2.40 -21.90 39.48
C LYS A 35 -2.80 -20.43 39.49
N SER A 36 -2.32 -19.74 40.53
CA SER A 36 -2.40 -18.31 40.71
C SER A 36 -2.08 -17.58 39.40
N ALA A 37 -3.02 -16.78 38.92
CA ALA A 37 -2.81 -15.88 37.84
C ALA A 37 -1.69 -14.89 38.21
N PRO A 38 -0.69 -14.65 37.38
CA PRO A 38 0.23 -13.56 37.60
C PRO A 38 -0.55 -12.24 37.42
N ALA A 39 -0.47 -11.41 38.47
CA ALA A 39 -1.01 -10.05 38.45
C ALA A 39 -0.54 -9.33 37.19
N SER A 40 -1.51 -8.85 36.42
CA SER A 40 -1.26 -7.97 35.28
C SER A 40 -0.58 -6.70 35.79
N THR A 41 0.72 -6.61 35.58
CA THR A 41 1.46 -5.36 35.77
C THR A 41 0.78 -4.31 34.89
N PRO A 42 0.38 -3.13 35.41
CA PRO A 42 -0.15 -2.07 34.59
C PRO A 42 0.88 -1.73 33.53
N ALA A 43 0.50 -1.86 32.26
CA ALA A 43 1.34 -1.44 31.15
C ALA A 43 1.74 0.01 31.39
N ALA A 44 3.03 0.28 31.48
CA ALA A 44 3.57 1.62 31.53
C ALA A 44 2.96 2.42 30.37
N PRO A 45 2.58 3.69 30.58
CA PRO A 45 2.05 4.53 29.50
C PRO A 45 3.06 4.49 28.35
N ALA A 46 2.61 4.09 27.17
CA ALA A 46 3.42 4.11 25.96
C ALA A 46 4.01 5.52 25.82
N ALA A 47 5.34 5.59 25.71
CA ALA A 47 6.02 6.86 25.50
C ALA A 47 5.33 7.58 24.33
N PRO A 48 5.00 8.87 24.45
CA PRO A 48 4.34 9.59 23.38
C PRO A 48 5.22 9.50 22.13
N ALA A 49 4.62 9.08 21.02
CA ALA A 49 5.28 9.06 19.72
C ALA A 49 5.93 10.43 19.48
N PRO A 50 7.12 10.53 18.87
CA PRO A 50 7.85 11.77 18.70
C PRO A 50 6.93 12.78 17.99
N GLN A 51 6.43 13.73 18.77
CA GLN A 51 5.55 14.76 18.23
C GLN A 51 6.40 15.72 17.42
N MET A 52 6.05 15.89 16.17
CA MET A 52 6.70 16.85 15.29
C MET A 52 6.51 18.25 15.87
N THR A 53 7.60 18.97 16.10
CA THR A 53 7.52 20.36 16.59
C THR A 53 6.92 21.28 15.52
N MET A 54 6.26 22.37 15.93
CA MET A 54 5.70 23.36 14.99
C MET A 54 6.75 23.91 14.02
N LYS A 55 7.99 24.10 14.50
CA LYS A 55 9.10 24.48 13.63
C LYS A 55 9.35 23.49 12.51
N GLN A 56 9.40 22.21 12.82
CA GLN A 56 9.59 21.14 11.82
C GLN A 56 8.38 21.03 10.87
N ALA A 57 7.16 21.26 11.36
CA ALA A 57 5.97 21.28 10.52
C ALA A 57 6.00 22.43 9.52
N LYS A 58 6.33 23.64 9.96
CA LYS A 58 6.47 24.81 9.09
C LYS A 58 7.58 24.63 8.05
N GLU A 59 8.71 24.06 8.45
CA GLU A 59 9.85 23.77 7.54
C GLU A 59 9.45 22.76 6.45
N LYS A 60 8.73 21.70 6.83
CA LYS A 60 8.21 20.71 5.85
C LYS A 60 7.14 21.27 4.92
N LEU A 61 6.31 22.15 5.40
CA LEU A 61 5.28 22.84 4.61
C LEU A 61 5.86 23.99 3.78
N GLY A 62 7.08 24.45 4.09
CA GLY A 62 7.72 25.57 3.41
C GLY A 62 6.92 26.87 3.60
N ILE A 63 6.44 27.15 4.82
CA ILE A 63 5.68 28.36 5.16
C ILE A 63 6.38 29.19 6.24
N VAL A 64 6.32 30.50 6.06
CA VAL A 64 6.78 31.47 7.04
C VAL A 64 5.59 32.34 7.43
N VAL A 65 5.37 32.50 8.74
CA VAL A 65 4.21 33.21 9.31
C VAL A 65 4.71 34.48 9.99
N PHE A 66 4.12 35.61 9.64
CA PHE A 66 4.42 36.93 10.23
C PHE A 66 3.17 37.49 10.91
N PRO A 67 3.27 37.92 12.18
CA PRO A 67 2.18 38.58 12.86
C PRO A 67 1.93 39.97 12.26
N ALA A 68 0.70 40.28 11.84
CA ALA A 68 0.35 41.59 11.28
C ALA A 68 -0.37 42.51 12.27
N LYS A 69 -0.85 41.98 13.41
CA LYS A 69 -1.64 42.69 14.40
C LYS A 69 -1.00 42.76 15.79
N GLY A 70 0.34 42.55 15.88
CA GLY A 70 1.05 42.61 17.16
C GLY A 70 0.77 41.43 18.10
N GLN A 71 0.41 40.23 17.53
CA GLN A 71 0.22 39.01 18.32
C GLN A 71 1.52 38.62 19.03
N THR A 72 1.38 38.12 20.27
CA THR A 72 2.53 37.58 21.01
C THR A 72 3.00 36.28 20.43
N ALA A 73 4.25 35.89 20.69
CA ALA A 73 4.81 34.64 20.21
C ALA A 73 4.00 33.42 20.71
N GLU A 74 3.54 33.43 21.96
CA GLU A 74 2.74 32.36 22.55
C GLU A 74 1.37 32.23 21.85
N THR A 75 0.70 33.38 21.60
CA THR A 75 -0.56 33.38 20.84
C THR A 75 -0.36 32.88 19.43
N GLN A 76 0.73 33.29 18.78
CA GLN A 76 1.07 32.86 17.45
C GLN A 76 1.24 31.32 17.38
N GLU A 77 2.01 30.72 18.29
CA GLU A 77 2.23 29.27 18.32
C GLU A 77 0.92 28.50 18.53
N ALA A 78 0.06 28.95 19.44
CA ALA A 78 -1.24 28.32 19.69
C ALA A 78 -2.16 28.39 18.45
N GLU A 79 -2.19 29.54 17.78
CA GLU A 79 -3.00 29.74 16.59
C GLU A 79 -2.44 29.00 15.36
N GLU A 80 -1.12 28.94 15.20
CA GLU A 80 -0.46 28.12 14.18
C GLU A 80 -0.82 26.64 14.35
N LEU A 81 -0.79 26.12 15.58
CA LEU A 81 -1.16 24.75 15.88
C LEU A 81 -2.62 24.47 15.54
N ALA A 82 -3.54 25.35 15.96
CA ALA A 82 -4.96 25.20 15.66
C ALA A 82 -5.23 25.23 14.15
N CYS A 83 -4.57 26.13 13.41
CA CYS A 83 -4.69 26.20 11.95
C CYS A 83 -4.05 25.02 11.23
N LEU A 84 -2.97 24.46 11.75
CA LEU A 84 -2.36 23.23 11.23
C LEU A 84 -3.31 22.04 11.39
N GLN A 85 -3.91 21.90 12.58
CA GLN A 85 -4.89 20.84 12.84
C GLN A 85 -6.09 20.96 11.91
N TRP A 86 -6.66 22.15 11.79
CA TRP A 86 -7.77 22.40 10.89
C TRP A 86 -7.42 22.12 9.42
N GLY A 87 -6.25 22.56 8.96
CA GLY A 87 -5.76 22.26 7.61
C GLY A 87 -5.55 20.76 7.36
N ALA A 88 -5.05 20.04 8.36
CA ALA A 88 -4.87 18.59 8.30
C ALA A 88 -6.23 17.85 8.22
N GLU A 89 -7.21 18.26 9.00
CA GLU A 89 -8.57 17.71 8.95
C GLU A 89 -9.22 17.95 7.59
N GLN A 90 -9.13 19.17 7.05
CA GLN A 90 -9.66 19.50 5.73
C GLN A 90 -8.99 18.70 4.60
N ALA A 91 -7.70 18.43 4.74
CA ALA A 91 -6.95 17.60 3.79
C ALA A 91 -7.16 16.08 3.99
N GLY A 92 -7.90 15.67 5.02
CA GLY A 92 -8.07 14.26 5.37
C GLY A 92 -6.77 13.59 5.81
N VAL A 93 -5.83 14.37 6.36
CA VAL A 93 -4.52 13.89 6.82
C VAL A 93 -4.61 13.61 8.32
N LEU A 94 -4.86 12.35 8.67
CA LEU A 94 -4.71 11.90 10.04
C LEU A 94 -3.23 11.56 10.32
N PRO A 95 -2.76 11.67 11.57
CA PRO A 95 -1.37 11.39 11.91
C PRO A 95 -0.84 10.03 11.43
N ASN A 96 -1.74 9.07 11.23
CA ASN A 96 -1.42 7.67 10.91
C ASN A 96 -1.74 7.28 9.46
N ASN A 97 -2.16 8.20 8.58
CA ASN A 97 -2.56 7.85 7.22
C ASN A 97 -1.58 8.30 6.12
N ALA A 98 -0.40 8.77 6.50
CA ALA A 98 0.67 8.99 5.54
C ALA A 98 1.16 7.64 5.02
N LYS A 99 1.08 7.44 3.70
CA LYS A 99 1.57 6.22 3.05
C LYS A 99 3.09 6.27 2.98
N ASP A 100 3.75 5.19 3.38
CA ASP A 100 5.18 5.03 3.10
C ASP A 100 5.34 4.60 1.64
N PRO A 101 5.92 5.45 0.76
CA PRO A 101 6.09 5.12 -0.65
C PRO A 101 6.87 3.83 -0.86
N LYS A 102 7.88 3.58 -0.03
CA LYS A 102 8.69 2.37 -0.12
C LYS A 102 7.89 1.11 0.25
N ALA A 103 7.07 1.17 1.29
CA ALA A 103 6.19 0.07 1.69
C ALA A 103 5.14 -0.22 0.61
N GLU A 104 4.53 0.82 0.03
CA GLU A 104 3.57 0.69 -1.09
C GLU A 104 4.25 0.07 -2.33
N GLY A 105 5.48 0.49 -2.65
CA GLY A 105 6.26 -0.09 -3.74
C GLY A 105 6.56 -1.57 -3.52
N GLN A 106 7.00 -1.94 -2.30
CA GLN A 106 7.27 -3.31 -1.95
C GLN A 106 6.02 -4.19 -2.00
N ALA A 107 4.88 -3.68 -1.52
CA ALA A 107 3.61 -4.39 -1.60
C ALA A 107 3.18 -4.63 -3.06
N ALA A 108 3.29 -3.61 -3.91
CA ALA A 108 3.01 -3.74 -5.34
C ALA A 108 3.93 -4.74 -6.04
N ALA A 109 5.23 -4.73 -5.70
CA ALA A 109 6.20 -5.70 -6.21
C ALA A 109 5.85 -7.13 -5.80
N ALA A 110 5.47 -7.35 -4.54
CA ALA A 110 5.05 -8.66 -4.01
C ALA A 110 3.79 -9.18 -4.71
N HIS A 111 2.82 -8.31 -5.01
CA HIS A 111 1.63 -8.67 -5.77
C HIS A 111 1.97 -9.14 -7.18
N VAL A 112 2.83 -8.43 -7.90
CA VAL A 112 3.28 -8.84 -9.23
C VAL A 112 4.10 -10.11 -9.16
N ASP A 113 4.94 -10.27 -8.12
CA ASP A 113 5.77 -11.46 -7.95
C ASP A 113 4.92 -12.71 -7.74
N SER A 114 3.89 -12.63 -6.91
CA SER A 114 2.95 -13.74 -6.69
C SER A 114 2.09 -14.01 -7.92
N ALA A 115 1.59 -13.00 -8.61
CA ALA A 115 0.80 -13.14 -9.82
C ALA A 115 1.63 -13.73 -10.99
N ALA A 116 2.94 -13.44 -11.02
CA ALA A 116 3.86 -13.94 -12.03
C ALA A 116 4.56 -15.26 -11.62
N GLN A 117 4.10 -15.94 -10.58
CA GLN A 117 4.59 -17.29 -10.26
C GLN A 117 4.38 -18.21 -11.46
N GLY A 118 5.43 -18.96 -11.78
CA GLY A 118 5.41 -19.82 -12.97
C GLY A 118 5.67 -19.10 -14.31
N ALA A 119 6.01 -17.81 -14.32
CA ALA A 119 6.33 -17.09 -15.56
C ALA A 119 7.47 -17.75 -16.36
N ALA A 120 8.47 -18.30 -15.66
CA ALA A 120 9.55 -19.07 -16.31
C ALA A 120 9.02 -20.37 -16.94
N VAL A 121 8.12 -21.08 -16.25
CA VAL A 121 7.51 -22.32 -16.77
C VAL A 121 6.61 -22.02 -17.96
N LYS A 122 5.76 -20.98 -17.86
CA LYS A 122 4.93 -20.54 -18.99
C LYS A 122 5.78 -20.09 -20.19
N GLY A 123 6.88 -19.38 -19.93
CA GLY A 123 7.83 -18.96 -20.94
C GLY A 123 8.52 -20.16 -21.59
N ALA A 124 8.97 -21.13 -20.79
CA ALA A 124 9.58 -22.37 -21.27
C ALA A 124 8.61 -23.18 -22.15
N ALA A 125 7.35 -23.35 -21.70
CA ALA A 125 6.35 -24.10 -22.47
C ALA A 125 6.05 -23.41 -23.82
N LYS A 126 5.88 -22.11 -23.87
CA LYS A 126 5.70 -21.34 -25.10
C LYS A 126 6.95 -21.44 -26.02
N GLY A 127 8.13 -21.28 -25.43
CA GLY A 127 9.39 -21.37 -26.15
C GLY A 127 9.64 -22.78 -26.72
N ALA A 128 9.34 -23.85 -25.95
CA ALA A 128 9.42 -25.22 -26.40
C ALA A 128 8.51 -25.47 -27.59
N ALA A 129 7.27 -25.02 -27.55
CA ALA A 129 6.32 -25.20 -28.66
C ALA A 129 6.81 -24.53 -29.95
N VAL A 130 7.27 -23.27 -29.86
CA VAL A 130 7.83 -22.54 -31.01
C VAL A 130 9.12 -23.21 -31.51
N GLY A 131 10.01 -23.59 -30.59
CA GLY A 131 11.27 -24.26 -30.93
C GLY A 131 11.05 -25.63 -31.57
N ALA A 132 10.06 -26.42 -31.13
CA ALA A 132 9.68 -27.67 -31.74
C ALA A 132 9.20 -27.49 -33.19
N ILE A 133 8.38 -26.46 -33.44
CA ILE A 133 7.91 -26.18 -34.81
C ILE A 133 9.07 -25.82 -35.73
N ILE A 134 9.97 -24.95 -35.29
CA ILE A 134 11.15 -24.56 -36.08
C ILE A 134 12.10 -25.74 -36.23
N GLY A 135 12.34 -26.52 -35.17
CA GLY A 135 13.21 -27.70 -35.19
C GLY A 135 12.66 -28.82 -36.06
N SER A 136 11.34 -28.97 -36.22
CA SER A 136 10.74 -29.96 -37.08
C SER A 136 11.04 -29.70 -38.56
N ILE A 137 11.19 -28.45 -38.97
CA ILE A 137 11.55 -28.07 -40.34
C ILE A 137 12.98 -28.53 -40.69
N SER A 138 13.89 -28.54 -39.70
CA SER A 138 15.28 -28.99 -39.83
C SER A 138 15.50 -30.45 -39.42
N GLY A 139 14.45 -31.19 -39.08
CA GLY A 139 14.53 -32.58 -38.68
C GLY A 139 14.90 -32.83 -37.21
N ASN A 140 15.09 -31.76 -36.41
CA ASN A 140 15.56 -31.83 -35.01
C ASN A 140 14.55 -31.19 -34.02
N ALA A 141 13.28 -31.62 -34.07
CA ALA A 141 12.21 -31.06 -33.24
C ALA A 141 12.52 -31.11 -31.73
N GLY A 142 13.18 -32.17 -31.26
CA GLY A 142 13.54 -32.31 -29.83
C GLY A 142 14.57 -31.28 -29.36
N GLU A 143 15.62 -31.07 -30.14
CA GLU A 143 16.64 -30.05 -29.84
C GLU A 143 16.06 -28.64 -29.95
N GLY A 144 15.26 -28.38 -30.99
CA GLY A 144 14.53 -27.11 -31.12
C GLY A 144 13.65 -26.80 -29.91
N ALA A 145 12.91 -27.80 -29.42
CA ALA A 145 12.10 -27.66 -28.22
C ALA A 145 12.94 -27.36 -26.97
N ALA A 146 14.08 -28.03 -26.79
CA ALA A 146 14.97 -27.83 -25.65
C ALA A 146 15.57 -26.40 -25.62
N TYR A 147 16.10 -25.96 -26.76
CA TYR A 147 16.62 -24.58 -26.89
C TYR A 147 15.51 -23.53 -26.74
N GLY A 148 14.34 -23.75 -27.30
CA GLY A 148 13.18 -22.89 -27.16
C GLY A 148 12.69 -22.83 -25.73
N ALA A 149 12.67 -23.94 -24.99
CA ALA A 149 12.30 -23.97 -23.58
C ALA A 149 13.29 -23.18 -22.72
N ALA A 150 14.58 -23.36 -22.92
CA ALA A 150 15.63 -22.64 -22.19
C ALA A 150 15.54 -21.12 -22.43
N GLY A 151 15.43 -20.67 -23.68
CA GLY A 151 15.27 -19.28 -24.07
C GLY A 151 13.99 -18.68 -23.53
N GLY A 152 12.89 -19.40 -23.63
CA GLY A 152 11.58 -18.99 -23.10
C GLY A 152 11.54 -18.84 -21.57
N ALA A 153 12.22 -19.74 -20.85
CA ALA A 153 12.35 -19.66 -19.39
C ALA A 153 13.12 -18.40 -18.97
N VAL A 154 14.23 -18.09 -19.64
CA VAL A 154 15.03 -16.88 -19.39
C VAL A 154 14.22 -15.62 -19.71
N ALA A 155 13.52 -15.60 -20.84
CA ALA A 155 12.65 -14.48 -21.23
C ALA A 155 11.52 -14.28 -20.21
N GLY A 156 10.87 -15.35 -19.73
CA GLY A 156 9.84 -15.30 -18.70
C GLY A 156 10.35 -14.71 -17.37
N ARG A 157 11.55 -15.12 -16.93
CA ARG A 157 12.18 -14.56 -15.72
C ARG A 157 12.51 -13.07 -15.86
N ARG A 158 13.06 -12.67 -17.02
CA ARG A 158 13.36 -11.26 -17.32
C ARG A 158 12.10 -10.42 -17.36
N ALA A 159 11.04 -10.90 -18.02
CA ALA A 159 9.75 -10.23 -18.08
C ALA A 159 9.15 -10.05 -16.67
N LYS A 160 9.18 -11.10 -15.83
CA LYS A 160 8.77 -11.02 -14.43
C LYS A 160 9.54 -9.94 -13.68
N LYS A 161 10.88 -10.00 -13.71
CA LYS A 161 11.74 -9.01 -13.01
C LYS A 161 11.44 -7.58 -13.45
N LYS A 162 11.25 -7.35 -14.74
CA LYS A 162 10.90 -6.03 -15.28
C LYS A 162 9.53 -5.57 -14.79
N ALA A 163 8.52 -6.44 -14.83
CA ALA A 163 7.16 -6.12 -14.37
C ALA A 163 7.14 -5.79 -12.87
N THR A 164 7.87 -6.56 -12.04
CA THR A 164 7.99 -6.32 -10.60
C THR A 164 8.63 -4.96 -10.31
N ALA A 165 9.76 -4.65 -10.98
CA ALA A 165 10.45 -3.37 -10.81
C ALA A 165 9.58 -2.18 -11.28
N GLN A 166 8.83 -2.33 -12.38
CA GLN A 166 7.92 -1.30 -12.84
C GLN A 166 6.75 -1.08 -11.87
N ALA A 167 6.14 -2.14 -11.35
CA ALA A 167 5.06 -2.03 -10.38
C ALA A 167 5.54 -1.33 -9.09
N GLN A 168 6.73 -1.68 -8.62
CA GLN A 168 7.34 -1.05 -7.45
C GLN A 168 7.51 0.46 -7.68
N SER A 169 8.20 0.85 -8.75
CA SER A 169 8.47 2.27 -9.02
C SER A 169 7.20 3.09 -9.24
N GLN A 170 6.19 2.53 -9.91
CA GLN A 170 4.90 3.20 -10.11
C GLN A 170 4.14 3.40 -8.80
N ALA A 171 4.13 2.39 -7.91
CA ALA A 171 3.47 2.50 -6.62
C ALA A 171 4.18 3.50 -5.71
N GLU A 172 5.52 3.50 -5.67
CA GLU A 172 6.33 4.47 -4.93
C GLU A 172 6.05 5.91 -5.42
N GLN A 173 6.06 6.13 -6.72
CA GLN A 173 5.77 7.44 -7.31
C GLN A 173 4.34 7.90 -7.01
N LYS A 174 3.36 7.00 -7.12
CA LYS A 174 1.97 7.30 -6.81
C LYS A 174 1.80 7.68 -5.34
N ALA A 175 2.35 6.90 -4.42
CA ALA A 175 2.28 7.20 -2.99
C ALA A 175 2.99 8.51 -2.64
N ALA A 176 4.14 8.79 -3.25
CA ALA A 176 4.86 10.06 -3.08
C ALA A 176 4.02 11.25 -3.60
N ALA A 177 3.41 11.13 -4.78
CA ALA A 177 2.55 12.16 -5.35
C ALA A 177 1.30 12.42 -4.50
N GLU A 178 0.65 11.35 -3.99
CA GLU A 178 -0.48 11.47 -3.07
C GLU A 178 -0.08 12.18 -1.76
N ASN A 179 1.09 11.87 -1.21
CA ASN A 179 1.59 12.54 -0.01
C ASN A 179 1.90 14.02 -0.28
N GLN A 180 2.49 14.36 -1.43
CA GLN A 180 2.73 15.75 -1.83
C GLN A 180 1.40 16.51 -1.98
N ALA A 181 0.41 15.94 -2.65
CA ALA A 181 -0.90 16.55 -2.80
C ALA A 181 -1.58 16.83 -1.45
N LYS A 182 -1.45 15.90 -0.50
CA LYS A 182 -1.94 16.08 0.87
C LYS A 182 -1.21 17.21 1.60
N LEU A 183 0.12 17.27 1.51
CA LEU A 183 0.90 18.35 2.10
C LEU A 183 0.52 19.72 1.53
N GLU A 184 0.33 19.83 0.21
CA GLU A 184 -0.15 21.05 -0.43
C GLU A 184 -1.56 21.44 0.05
N ALA A 185 -2.46 20.48 0.23
CA ALA A 185 -3.79 20.72 0.77
C ALA A 185 -3.73 21.24 2.22
N VAL A 186 -2.89 20.63 3.08
CA VAL A 186 -2.65 21.10 4.45
C VAL A 186 -2.08 22.51 4.45
N LYS A 187 -1.06 22.77 3.63
CA LYS A 187 -0.46 24.10 3.48
C LYS A 187 -1.51 25.15 3.13
N LYS A 188 -2.33 24.87 2.14
CA LYS A 188 -3.40 25.76 1.69
C LYS A 188 -4.45 26.02 2.79
N GLY A 189 -4.87 24.98 3.49
CA GLY A 189 -5.80 25.09 4.61
C GLY A 189 -5.19 25.93 5.75
N MET A 190 -3.98 25.60 6.19
CA MET A 190 -3.28 26.34 7.25
C MET A 190 -3.09 27.82 6.88
N SER A 191 -2.68 28.12 5.64
CA SER A 191 -2.51 29.50 5.18
C SER A 191 -3.82 30.29 5.24
N ALA A 192 -4.92 29.73 4.71
CA ALA A 192 -6.22 30.38 4.73
C ALA A 192 -6.72 30.64 6.16
N CYS A 193 -6.51 29.68 7.08
CA CYS A 193 -6.86 29.86 8.49
C CYS A 193 -6.04 30.98 9.14
N LEU A 194 -4.73 31.02 8.94
CA LEU A 194 -3.83 32.04 9.51
C LEU A 194 -4.13 33.44 8.94
N GLU A 195 -4.38 33.55 7.65
CA GLU A 195 -4.77 34.82 7.02
C GLU A 195 -6.08 35.37 7.61
N SER A 196 -7.07 34.50 7.86
CA SER A 196 -8.32 34.89 8.50
C SER A 196 -8.11 35.45 9.90
N LYS A 197 -7.07 35.01 10.62
CA LYS A 197 -6.69 35.53 11.96
C LYS A 197 -5.79 36.76 11.87
N GLY A 198 -5.38 37.19 10.68
CA GLY A 198 -4.59 38.39 10.45
C GLY A 198 -3.09 38.19 10.52
N TYR A 199 -2.63 36.99 10.12
CA TYR A 199 -1.22 36.70 9.84
C TYR A 199 -0.93 36.88 8.37
N THR A 200 0.31 37.19 8.05
CA THR A 200 0.81 37.15 6.67
C THR A 200 1.60 35.86 6.50
N VAL A 201 1.20 35.04 5.53
CA VAL A 201 1.84 33.77 5.23
C VAL A 201 2.58 33.85 3.89
N LYS A 202 3.84 33.39 3.86
CA LYS A 202 4.68 33.35 2.65
C LYS A 202 5.26 31.96 2.45
#